data_2346d87d71eae82f3181aa51351dcd40
#
_entry.id   2346d87d71eae82f3181aa51351dcd40
#
_cell.length_a   1.000
_cell.length_b   1.000
_cell.length_c   1.000
_cell.angle_alpha   90.00
_cell.angle_beta   90.00
_cell.angle_gamma   90.00
#
_symmetry.space_group_name_H-M   'P 1'
#
loop_
_entity.id
_entity.type
_entity.pdbx_description
1 polymer ?
#
loop_
_entity_poly.entity_id
_entity_poly.type
_entity_poly.pdbx_seq_one_letter_code
_entity_poly.pdbx_strand_id
1 'polypeptide(L)'
;MKKILTFGIFLPAILLVFSCKKQLNQEPLYGLNAATVYADPENYINVLAKIYSGLSVTGLKGPAGNADISGIDEGFSAYVRVLYNLQEVPTDVAVCGWNDPGIPELNKSTWSADNSFVKAMYYRIFYQITLCNEFIRECSENKMTDRGFNEAQKEEIRLYRNEARFLRALSYSHAMDLFGNVPFVTEEDNVGSFVPEQILRADLFNYVETELLEIEPLLMDPASCPYGRASQAAVQFLLAKNYLNAEVYAGANRYSDCQVFCQKI
;
A
#
# COMPACT_ATOMS: atom_id res chain seq x y z
N MET A 1 49.51 23.33 38.69
CA MET A 1 49.65 22.24 37.73
C MET A 1 48.41 21.33 37.58
N LYS A 2 47.60 21.07 38.63
CA LYS A 2 46.39 20.19 38.50
C LYS A 2 45.25 20.75 37.62
N LYS A 3 45.06 22.06 37.50
CA LYS A 3 44.00 22.69 36.68
C LYS A 3 44.27 22.65 35.17
N ILE A 4 45.49 22.59 34.72
CA ILE A 4 45.87 22.52 33.29
C ILE A 4 45.65 21.10 32.76
N LEU A 5 45.81 20.08 33.60
CA LEU A 5 45.63 18.69 33.21
C LEU A 5 44.16 18.32 32.96
N THR A 6 43.23 18.95 33.74
CA THR A 6 41.78 18.73 33.60
C THR A 6 41.22 19.39 32.33
N PHE A 7 41.80 20.53 31.91
CA PHE A 7 41.39 21.23 30.70
C PHE A 7 41.88 20.51 29.42
N GLY A 8 43.06 19.88 29.49
CA GLY A 8 43.65 19.11 28.39
C GLY A 8 42.91 17.80 28.09
N ILE A 9 42.19 17.22 29.07
CA ILE A 9 41.40 15.98 28.88
C ILE A 9 40.00 16.28 28.34
N PHE A 10 39.41 17.46 28.64
CA PHE A 10 38.11 17.85 28.17
C PHE A 10 38.06 18.26 26.68
N LEU A 11 39.16 18.82 26.15
CA LEU A 11 39.26 19.25 24.76
C LEU A 11 39.21 18.08 23.74
N PRO A 12 39.94 16.95 23.91
CA PRO A 12 39.79 15.80 23.01
C PRO A 12 38.49 15.05 23.16
N ALA A 13 37.80 15.11 24.34
CA ALA A 13 36.49 14.50 24.54
C ALA A 13 35.38 15.22 23.73
N ILE A 14 35.49 16.55 23.58
CA ILE A 14 34.57 17.34 22.77
C ILE A 14 34.74 17.08 21.28
N LEU A 15 35.94 16.79 20.80
CA LEU A 15 36.22 16.46 19.40
C LEU A 15 35.66 15.09 18.97
N LEU A 16 35.42 14.16 19.90
CA LEU A 16 34.87 12.84 19.62
C LEU A 16 33.34 12.87 19.39
N VAL A 17 32.65 13.94 19.76
CA VAL A 17 31.18 14.06 19.59
C VAL A 17 30.80 14.54 18.20
N PHE A 18 31.73 15.04 17.40
CA PHE A 18 31.50 15.47 16.02
C PHE A 18 31.76 14.36 14.98
N SER A 19 31.74 13.08 15.40
CA SER A 19 31.94 11.94 14.51
C SER A 19 30.73 11.69 13.62
N CYS A 20 30.86 12.11 12.38
CA CYS A 20 30.34 11.48 11.16
C CYS A 20 28.91 10.91 11.13
N LYS A 21 27.88 11.76 11.18
CA LYS A 21 26.54 11.39 10.68
C LYS A 21 26.55 11.06 9.16
N LYS A 22 27.51 11.60 8.42
CA LYS A 22 27.60 11.46 6.95
C LYS A 22 28.06 10.07 6.47
N GLN A 23 28.71 9.27 7.35
CA GLN A 23 29.17 7.92 7.01
C GLN A 23 28.15 6.81 7.36
N LEU A 24 27.08 7.14 8.07
CA LEU A 24 26.00 6.20 8.40
C LEU A 24 24.95 6.09 7.27
N ASN A 25 24.84 7.10 6.42
CA ASN A 25 23.99 7.08 5.23
C ASN A 25 24.85 6.76 4.00
N GLN A 26 25.32 5.52 3.89
CA GLN A 26 25.93 5.05 2.66
C GLN A 26 24.85 4.48 1.75
N GLU A 27 24.73 5.05 0.55
CA GLU A 27 23.96 4.42 -0.51
C GLU A 27 24.64 3.11 -0.93
N PRO A 28 23.87 2.07 -1.26
CA PRO A 28 24.43 0.82 -1.77
C PRO A 28 25.28 1.10 -3.00
N LEU A 29 26.55 0.69 -2.98
CA LEU A 29 27.48 0.85 -4.12
C LEU A 29 27.08 -0.03 -5.31
N TYR A 30 26.28 -1.05 -5.10
CA TYR A 30 25.82 -2.00 -6.10
C TYR A 30 24.32 -2.29 -5.89
N GLY A 31 23.55 -2.28 -6.97
CA GLY A 31 22.13 -2.59 -6.97
C GLY A 31 21.25 -1.39 -7.30
N LEU A 32 19.98 -1.67 -7.53
CA LEU A 32 18.96 -0.66 -7.76
C LEU A 32 18.54 -0.06 -6.41
N ASN A 33 18.61 1.25 -6.30
CA ASN A 33 18.05 2.02 -5.19
C ASN A 33 17.00 3.00 -5.73
N ALA A 34 16.19 3.59 -4.85
CA ALA A 34 15.16 4.53 -5.23
C ALA A 34 15.72 5.70 -6.07
N ALA A 35 16.88 6.25 -5.69
CA ALA A 35 17.48 7.38 -6.38
C ALA A 35 17.84 7.03 -7.84
N THR A 36 18.38 5.83 -8.09
CA THR A 36 18.75 5.39 -9.45
C THR A 36 17.54 4.97 -10.28
N VAL A 37 16.56 4.30 -9.68
CA VAL A 37 15.35 3.84 -10.39
C VAL A 37 14.52 5.03 -10.84
N TYR A 38 14.24 5.97 -9.96
CA TYR A 38 13.38 7.12 -10.25
C TYR A 38 14.13 8.31 -10.92
N ALA A 39 15.43 8.19 -11.22
CA ALA A 39 16.13 9.15 -12.06
C ALA A 39 15.66 9.12 -13.52
N ASP A 40 15.16 7.99 -13.97
CA ASP A 40 14.64 7.79 -15.33
C ASP A 40 13.11 7.76 -15.31
N PRO A 41 12.43 8.70 -16.02
CA PRO A 41 10.96 8.75 -16.06
C PRO A 41 10.32 7.48 -16.64
N GLU A 42 11.01 6.75 -17.52
CA GLU A 42 10.49 5.50 -18.09
C GLU A 42 10.38 4.35 -17.06
N ASN A 43 11.08 4.44 -15.95
CA ASN A 43 11.00 3.43 -14.90
C ASN A 43 9.74 3.54 -14.02
N TYR A 44 9.04 4.67 -14.03
CA TYR A 44 7.83 4.83 -13.21
C TYR A 44 6.74 3.84 -13.57
N ILE A 45 6.53 3.57 -14.86
CA ILE A 45 5.55 2.54 -15.28
C ILE A 45 5.95 1.14 -14.82
N ASN A 46 7.24 0.82 -14.77
CA ASN A 46 7.73 -0.47 -14.30
C ASN A 46 7.50 -0.64 -12.79
N VAL A 47 7.68 0.42 -11.99
CA VAL A 47 7.37 0.38 -10.56
C VAL A 47 5.87 0.30 -10.32
N LEU A 48 5.07 1.05 -11.08
CA LEU A 48 3.61 0.93 -11.03
C LEU A 48 3.15 -0.50 -11.38
N ALA A 49 3.74 -1.12 -12.40
CA ALA A 49 3.47 -2.51 -12.76
C ALA A 49 3.79 -3.48 -11.61
N LYS A 50 4.84 -3.23 -10.81
CA LYS A 50 5.12 -4.00 -9.59
C LYS A 50 3.99 -3.84 -8.55
N ILE A 51 3.43 -2.65 -8.40
CA ILE A 51 2.30 -2.40 -7.49
C ILE A 51 1.06 -3.19 -7.95
N TYR A 52 0.71 -3.14 -9.24
CA TYR A 52 -0.38 -3.95 -9.79
C TYR A 52 -0.14 -5.45 -9.62
N SER A 53 1.07 -5.91 -9.90
CA SER A 53 1.42 -7.32 -9.78
C SER A 53 1.33 -7.83 -8.34
N GLY A 54 1.48 -6.96 -7.34
CA GLY A 54 1.32 -7.28 -5.92
C GLY A 54 -0.06 -7.83 -5.56
N LEU A 55 -1.07 -7.58 -6.40
CA LEU A 55 -2.41 -8.16 -6.22
C LEU A 55 -2.48 -9.66 -6.62
N SER A 56 -1.62 -10.13 -7.53
CA SER A 56 -1.72 -11.48 -8.10
C SER A 56 -0.51 -12.36 -7.86
N VAL A 57 0.69 -11.79 -7.67
CA VAL A 57 1.92 -12.56 -7.45
C VAL A 57 2.42 -12.42 -6.01
N THR A 58 3.22 -13.40 -5.57
CA THR A 58 3.77 -13.45 -4.21
C THR A 58 5.22 -13.02 -4.12
N GLY A 59 5.87 -12.81 -5.26
CA GLY A 59 7.28 -12.41 -5.36
C GLY A 59 7.73 -12.25 -6.81
N LEU A 60 9.03 -12.01 -7.00
CA LEU A 60 9.62 -11.75 -8.32
C LEU A 60 9.64 -12.96 -9.26
N LYS A 61 9.67 -14.17 -8.74
CA LYS A 61 9.85 -15.41 -9.52
C LYS A 61 8.66 -16.37 -9.42
N GLY A 62 7.49 -15.88 -9.00
CA GLY A 62 6.30 -16.71 -8.82
C GLY A 62 6.27 -17.44 -7.46
N PRO A 63 5.41 -18.43 -7.30
CA PRO A 63 5.03 -18.98 -5.99
C PRO A 63 6.11 -19.83 -5.28
N ALA A 64 7.30 -19.95 -5.82
CA ALA A 64 8.40 -20.71 -5.21
C ALA A 64 9.76 -20.03 -5.49
N GLY A 65 9.82 -18.73 -5.37
CA GLY A 65 11.00 -17.95 -5.68
C GLY A 65 11.39 -16.99 -4.56
N ASN A 66 11.57 -15.73 -4.89
CA ASN A 66 11.90 -14.69 -3.91
C ASN A 66 10.60 -14.06 -3.39
N ALA A 67 10.13 -14.54 -2.23
CA ALA A 67 8.94 -14.00 -1.59
C ALA A 67 9.07 -12.51 -1.26
N ASP A 68 7.99 -11.76 -1.51
CA ASP A 68 7.88 -10.36 -1.07
C ASP A 68 7.72 -10.26 0.45
N ILE A 69 7.13 -11.28 1.08
CA ILE A 69 6.84 -11.34 2.52
C ILE A 69 7.44 -12.63 3.07
N SER A 70 8.33 -12.50 4.05
CA SER A 70 8.93 -13.65 4.72
C SER A 70 8.00 -14.30 5.75
N GLY A 71 8.16 -15.60 5.99
CA GLY A 71 7.43 -16.33 7.03
C GLY A 71 5.99 -16.70 6.68
N ILE A 72 5.58 -16.52 5.42
CA ILE A 72 4.28 -16.95 4.89
C ILE A 72 4.54 -17.81 3.66
N ASP A 73 3.80 -18.92 3.52
CA ASP A 73 3.87 -19.78 2.36
C ASP A 73 3.46 -19.04 1.08
N GLU A 74 4.36 -18.98 0.11
CA GLU A 74 4.11 -18.34 -1.18
C GLU A 74 2.99 -19.04 -1.96
N GLY A 75 2.81 -20.34 -1.79
CA GLY A 75 1.86 -21.15 -2.55
C GLY A 75 0.41 -20.72 -2.38
N PHE A 76 0.04 -20.07 -1.26
CA PHE A 76 -1.34 -19.62 -1.04
C PHE A 76 -1.48 -18.12 -0.79
N SER A 77 -0.40 -17.37 -0.55
CA SER A 77 -0.45 -16.02 0.01
C SER A 77 -0.57 -14.89 -1.03
N ALA A 78 -0.95 -15.18 -2.28
CA ALA A 78 -1.26 -14.12 -3.25
C ALA A 78 -2.48 -13.31 -2.78
N TYR A 79 -2.41 -11.99 -2.92
CA TYR A 79 -3.41 -11.04 -2.39
C TYR A 79 -4.85 -11.41 -2.74
N VAL A 80 -5.16 -11.53 -4.04
CA VAL A 80 -6.54 -11.83 -4.51
C VAL A 80 -6.99 -13.22 -4.05
N ARG A 81 -6.08 -14.19 -3.98
CA ARG A 81 -6.41 -15.54 -3.49
C ARG A 81 -6.77 -15.53 -2.01
N VAL A 82 -5.98 -14.87 -1.18
CA VAL A 82 -6.28 -14.80 0.28
C VAL A 82 -7.54 -13.98 0.54
N LEU A 83 -7.73 -12.88 -0.22
CA LEU A 83 -8.95 -12.08 -0.16
C LEU A 83 -10.19 -12.94 -0.46
N TYR A 84 -10.16 -13.67 -1.57
CA TYR A 84 -11.24 -14.60 -1.93
C TYR A 84 -11.50 -15.64 -0.82
N ASN A 85 -10.45 -16.25 -0.29
CA ASN A 85 -10.60 -17.24 0.78
C ASN A 85 -11.25 -16.66 2.03
N LEU A 86 -10.94 -15.42 2.40
CA LEU A 86 -11.52 -14.77 3.58
C LEU A 86 -12.94 -14.26 3.36
N GLN A 87 -13.31 -13.94 2.14
CA GLN A 87 -14.64 -13.43 1.82
C GLN A 87 -15.65 -14.55 1.49
N GLU A 88 -15.21 -15.61 0.83
CA GLU A 88 -16.12 -16.63 0.29
C GLU A 88 -16.16 -17.93 1.12
N VAL A 89 -15.01 -18.40 1.62
CA VAL A 89 -14.93 -19.68 2.35
C VAL A 89 -15.72 -19.69 3.68
N PRO A 90 -15.84 -18.57 4.42
CA PRO A 90 -16.68 -18.49 5.63
C PRO A 90 -18.18 -18.38 5.35
N THR A 91 -18.59 -18.43 4.09
CA THR A 91 -20.00 -18.31 3.68
C THR A 91 -20.55 -19.69 3.23
N ASP A 92 -21.84 -19.73 2.88
CA ASP A 92 -22.48 -20.93 2.31
C ASP A 92 -22.26 -21.08 0.79
N VAL A 93 -21.53 -20.14 0.17
CA VAL A 93 -21.34 -20.08 -1.30
C VAL A 93 -20.26 -21.07 -1.76
N ALA A 94 -19.19 -21.22 -0.97
CA ALA A 94 -18.05 -22.04 -1.35
C ALA A 94 -17.47 -22.82 -0.16
N VAL A 95 -17.02 -24.02 -0.43
CA VAL A 95 -16.27 -24.86 0.53
C VAL A 95 -14.91 -25.17 -0.07
N CYS A 96 -13.83 -24.83 0.63
CA CYS A 96 -12.51 -25.25 0.25
C CYS A 96 -12.25 -26.65 0.78
N GLY A 97 -12.08 -27.62 -0.13
CA GLY A 97 -11.87 -29.03 0.22
C GLY A 97 -10.42 -29.40 0.59
N TRP A 98 -9.50 -28.45 0.55
CA TRP A 98 -8.12 -28.66 0.96
C TRP A 98 -8.00 -28.69 2.48
N ASN A 99 -7.04 -29.48 2.98
CA ASN A 99 -6.82 -29.65 4.41
C ASN A 99 -5.57 -28.88 4.90
N ASP A 100 -5.23 -27.79 4.23
CA ASP A 100 -4.13 -26.91 4.67
C ASP A 100 -4.49 -26.27 6.03
N PRO A 101 -3.49 -26.07 6.91
CA PRO A 101 -3.72 -25.39 8.20
C PRO A 101 -4.37 -24.03 7.99
N GLY A 102 -5.52 -23.80 8.64
CA GLY A 102 -6.31 -22.58 8.54
C GLY A 102 -7.55 -22.68 7.66
N ILE A 103 -7.61 -23.59 6.68
CA ILE A 103 -8.80 -23.81 5.82
C ILE A 103 -9.99 -24.37 6.59
N PRO A 104 -9.84 -25.42 7.42
CA PRO A 104 -10.96 -25.95 8.20
C PRO A 104 -11.62 -24.93 9.13
N GLU A 105 -10.83 -24.02 9.68
CA GLU A 105 -11.32 -22.94 10.54
C GLU A 105 -12.12 -21.90 9.75
N LEU A 106 -11.69 -21.58 8.51
CA LEU A 106 -12.44 -20.69 7.62
C LEU A 106 -13.79 -21.32 7.22
N ASN A 107 -13.79 -22.57 6.78
CA ASN A 107 -15.02 -23.30 6.43
C ASN A 107 -16.03 -23.38 7.59
N LYS A 108 -15.58 -23.35 8.85
CA LYS A 108 -16.41 -23.46 10.05
C LYS A 108 -16.66 -22.13 10.74
N SER A 109 -16.12 -21.02 10.22
CA SER A 109 -16.16 -19.71 10.84
C SER A 109 -15.62 -19.69 12.29
N THR A 110 -14.55 -20.44 12.56
CA THR A 110 -13.93 -20.63 13.90
C THR A 110 -12.48 -20.16 13.97
N TRP A 111 -12.03 -19.37 13.01
CA TRP A 111 -10.65 -18.86 12.96
C TRP A 111 -10.32 -17.94 14.15
N SER A 112 -9.03 -17.87 14.45
CA SER A 112 -8.44 -16.90 15.37
C SER A 112 -7.55 -15.91 14.62
N ALA A 113 -7.02 -14.92 15.33
CA ALA A 113 -6.02 -13.98 14.77
C ALA A 113 -4.72 -14.68 14.31
N ASP A 114 -4.48 -15.91 14.78
CA ASP A 114 -3.31 -16.71 14.39
C ASP A 114 -3.50 -17.53 13.11
N ASN A 115 -4.69 -17.52 12.53
CA ASN A 115 -4.94 -18.20 11.25
C ASN A 115 -4.01 -17.69 10.16
N SER A 116 -3.38 -18.60 9.42
CA SER A 116 -2.36 -18.27 8.41
C SER A 116 -2.89 -17.41 7.27
N PHE A 117 -4.15 -17.59 6.87
CA PHE A 117 -4.79 -16.80 5.80
C PHE A 117 -5.13 -15.40 6.28
N VAL A 118 -5.61 -15.23 7.53
CA VAL A 118 -5.88 -13.92 8.15
C VAL A 118 -4.57 -13.13 8.24
N LYS A 119 -3.50 -13.73 8.75
CA LYS A 119 -2.17 -13.10 8.78
C LYS A 119 -1.64 -12.74 7.40
N ALA A 120 -1.76 -13.68 6.44
CA ALA A 120 -1.31 -13.44 5.07
C ALA A 120 -2.01 -12.22 4.46
N MET A 121 -3.34 -12.10 4.61
CA MET A 121 -4.10 -10.97 4.09
C MET A 121 -3.68 -9.65 4.73
N TYR A 122 -3.53 -9.65 6.06
CA TYR A 122 -3.07 -8.46 6.78
C TYR A 122 -1.72 -7.97 6.25
N TYR A 123 -0.73 -8.86 6.12
CA TYR A 123 0.58 -8.48 5.62
C TYR A 123 0.54 -8.06 4.14
N ARG A 124 -0.27 -8.72 3.30
CA ARG A 124 -0.42 -8.32 1.88
C ARG A 124 -1.00 -6.92 1.73
N ILE A 125 -2.03 -6.60 2.51
CA ILE A 125 -2.64 -5.25 2.49
C ILE A 125 -1.60 -4.18 2.85
N PHE A 126 -0.89 -4.35 3.97
CA PHE A 126 0.07 -3.33 4.43
C PHE A 126 1.33 -3.27 3.58
N TYR A 127 1.77 -4.39 3.02
CA TYR A 127 2.82 -4.39 2.02
C TYR A 127 2.42 -3.58 0.77
N GLN A 128 1.21 -3.80 0.27
CA GLN A 128 0.66 -3.07 -0.88
C GLN A 128 0.54 -1.56 -0.60
N ILE A 129 0.03 -1.18 0.57
CA ILE A 129 -0.06 0.21 1.01
C ILE A 129 1.35 0.85 1.07
N THR A 130 2.33 0.14 1.60
CA THR A 130 3.72 0.62 1.68
C THR A 130 4.31 0.89 0.29
N LEU A 131 4.10 -0.01 -0.67
CA LEU A 131 4.54 0.19 -2.06
C LEU A 131 3.86 1.42 -2.69
N CYS A 132 2.56 1.57 -2.48
CA CYS A 132 1.81 2.74 -2.97
C CYS A 132 2.34 4.05 -2.37
N ASN A 133 2.53 4.09 -1.04
CA ASN A 133 3.02 5.28 -0.35
C ASN A 133 4.41 5.70 -0.84
N GLU A 134 5.33 4.74 -1.00
CA GLU A 134 6.66 5.04 -1.54
C GLU A 134 6.58 5.59 -2.97
N PHE A 135 5.81 4.95 -3.84
CA PHE A 135 5.62 5.42 -5.20
C PHE A 135 5.00 6.83 -5.27
N ILE A 136 3.93 7.08 -4.49
CA ILE A 136 3.27 8.39 -4.45
C ILE A 136 4.24 9.48 -3.98
N ARG A 137 5.08 9.19 -2.99
CA ARG A 137 6.15 10.09 -2.48
C ARG A 137 7.17 10.40 -3.56
N GLU A 138 7.56 9.41 -4.37
CA GLU A 138 8.50 9.58 -5.47
C GLU A 138 7.91 10.33 -6.67
N CYS A 139 6.58 10.35 -6.81
CA CYS A 139 5.83 11.10 -7.82
C CYS A 139 5.50 12.54 -7.39
N SER A 140 6.10 13.09 -6.33
CA SER A 140 5.84 14.48 -5.90
C SER A 140 6.40 15.49 -6.89
N GLU A 141 5.73 16.64 -7.03
CA GLU A 141 6.13 17.72 -7.96
C GLU A 141 7.57 18.20 -7.72
N ASN A 142 7.98 18.30 -6.46
CA ASN A 142 9.33 18.72 -6.10
C ASN A 142 10.36 17.72 -6.62
N LYS A 143 10.16 16.41 -6.39
CA LYS A 143 11.08 15.36 -6.86
C LYS A 143 11.15 15.28 -8.38
N MET A 144 10.02 15.40 -9.07
CA MET A 144 10.00 15.42 -10.53
C MET A 144 10.75 16.63 -11.08
N THR A 145 10.61 17.80 -10.44
CA THR A 145 11.32 19.02 -10.81
C THR A 145 12.82 18.91 -10.54
N ASP A 146 13.22 18.41 -9.38
CA ASP A 146 14.62 18.19 -8.99
C ASP A 146 15.33 17.20 -9.92
N ARG A 147 14.59 16.22 -10.49
CA ARG A 147 15.06 15.29 -11.50
C ARG A 147 15.12 15.87 -12.92
N GLY A 148 14.65 17.08 -13.12
CA GLY A 148 14.69 17.80 -14.41
C GLY A 148 13.69 17.28 -15.45
N PHE A 149 12.59 16.65 -15.03
CA PHE A 149 11.57 16.13 -15.95
C PHE A 149 10.81 17.27 -16.63
N ASN A 150 10.52 17.10 -17.92
CA ASN A 150 9.69 18.00 -18.69
C ASN A 150 8.19 17.81 -18.36
N GLU A 151 7.33 18.75 -18.80
CA GLU A 151 5.90 18.70 -18.43
C GLU A 151 5.17 17.47 -18.99
N ALA A 152 5.54 16.95 -20.15
CA ALA A 152 4.93 15.75 -20.70
C ALA A 152 5.23 14.52 -19.82
N GLN A 153 6.47 14.38 -19.35
CA GLN A 153 6.88 13.32 -18.43
C GLN A 153 6.18 13.45 -17.08
N LYS A 154 6.07 14.69 -16.56
CA LYS A 154 5.37 14.94 -15.28
C LYS A 154 3.88 14.60 -15.39
N GLU A 155 3.23 14.93 -16.50
CA GLU A 155 1.81 14.63 -16.71
C GLU A 155 1.55 13.12 -16.71
N GLU A 156 2.40 12.37 -17.37
CA GLU A 156 2.34 10.91 -17.38
C GLU A 156 2.55 10.32 -15.97
N ILE A 157 3.53 10.84 -15.22
CA ILE A 157 3.80 10.39 -13.84
C ILE A 157 2.65 10.78 -12.89
N ARG A 158 2.00 11.94 -13.08
CA ARG A 158 0.79 12.31 -12.32
C ARG A 158 -0.34 11.31 -12.53
N LEU A 159 -0.53 10.82 -13.75
CA LEU A 159 -1.50 9.76 -14.04
C LEU A 159 -1.15 8.48 -13.28
N TYR A 160 0.10 8.04 -13.34
CA TYR A 160 0.57 6.88 -12.58
C TYR A 160 0.41 7.04 -11.07
N ARG A 161 0.66 8.25 -10.55
CA ARG A 161 0.42 8.58 -9.14
C ARG A 161 -1.04 8.38 -8.74
N ASN A 162 -1.98 8.81 -9.58
CA ASN A 162 -3.41 8.65 -9.32
C ASN A 162 -3.84 7.18 -9.33
N GLU A 163 -3.25 6.35 -10.19
CA GLU A 163 -3.47 4.90 -10.15
C GLU A 163 -2.92 4.26 -8.86
N ALA A 164 -1.76 4.69 -8.40
CA ALA A 164 -1.22 4.21 -7.12
C ALA A 164 -2.09 4.65 -5.93
N ARG A 165 -2.66 5.87 -5.96
CA ARG A 165 -3.65 6.34 -4.98
C ARG A 165 -4.90 5.45 -4.98
N PHE A 166 -5.39 5.07 -6.17
CA PHE A 166 -6.49 4.11 -6.29
C PHE A 166 -6.14 2.75 -5.66
N LEU A 167 -4.98 2.18 -5.97
CA LEU A 167 -4.55 0.88 -5.43
C LEU A 167 -4.37 0.92 -3.91
N ARG A 168 -3.93 2.05 -3.35
CA ARG A 168 -3.89 2.29 -1.90
C ARG A 168 -5.30 2.35 -1.31
N ALA A 169 -6.20 3.11 -1.91
CA ALA A 169 -7.60 3.21 -1.47
C ALA A 169 -8.31 1.85 -1.54
N LEU A 170 -8.07 1.06 -2.58
CA LEU A 170 -8.55 -0.32 -2.70
C LEU A 170 -8.04 -1.19 -1.55
N SER A 171 -6.75 -1.10 -1.22
CA SER A 171 -6.15 -1.86 -0.12
C SER A 171 -6.70 -1.43 1.24
N TYR A 172 -6.92 -0.14 1.46
CA TYR A 172 -7.58 0.37 2.67
C TYR A 172 -9.06 -0.01 2.74
N SER A 173 -9.78 -0.08 1.61
CA SER A 173 -11.16 -0.63 1.58
C SER A 173 -11.20 -2.09 2.05
N HIS A 174 -10.25 -2.91 1.60
CA HIS A 174 -10.16 -4.30 2.07
C HIS A 174 -9.72 -4.39 3.54
N ALA A 175 -8.83 -3.50 4.01
CA ALA A 175 -8.46 -3.41 5.42
C ALA A 175 -9.66 -3.05 6.30
N MET A 176 -10.44 -2.04 5.88
CA MET A 176 -11.66 -1.59 6.55
C MET A 176 -12.72 -2.69 6.64
N ASP A 177 -12.91 -3.43 5.55
CA ASP A 177 -13.88 -4.53 5.45
C ASP A 177 -13.51 -5.71 6.35
N LEU A 178 -12.27 -6.20 6.26
CA LEU A 178 -11.83 -7.41 6.93
C LEU A 178 -11.39 -7.20 8.39
N PHE A 179 -10.84 -6.02 8.72
CA PHE A 179 -10.20 -5.78 10.03
C PHE A 179 -10.81 -4.63 10.82
N GLY A 180 -11.59 -3.77 10.20
CA GLY A 180 -12.22 -2.61 10.85
C GLY A 180 -11.24 -1.50 11.18
N ASN A 181 -10.85 -1.36 12.46
CA ASN A 181 -9.83 -0.41 12.88
C ASN A 181 -8.44 -0.94 12.58
N VAL A 182 -7.61 -0.17 11.89
CA VAL A 182 -6.31 -0.63 11.40
C VAL A 182 -5.23 0.43 11.59
N PRO A 183 -3.93 0.08 11.53
CA PRO A 183 -2.87 1.08 11.43
C PRO A 183 -3.05 1.94 10.19
N PHE A 184 -2.75 3.24 10.31
CA PHE A 184 -2.91 4.20 9.22
C PHE A 184 -1.59 4.86 8.88
N VAL A 185 -1.20 4.77 7.62
CA VAL A 185 0.04 5.35 7.07
C VAL A 185 -0.19 5.87 5.67
N THR A 186 0.40 7.02 5.37
CA THR A 186 0.36 7.67 4.06
C THR A 186 1.77 7.98 3.57
N GLU A 187 1.88 8.62 2.40
CA GLU A 187 3.15 9.13 1.88
C GLU A 187 3.75 10.26 2.74
N GLU A 188 2.94 10.92 3.57
CA GLU A 188 3.37 12.01 4.44
C GLU A 188 4.11 11.52 5.69
N ASP A 189 3.94 10.25 6.05
CA ASP A 189 4.61 9.67 7.21
C ASP A 189 6.10 9.43 6.96
N ASN A 190 6.87 9.47 8.04
CA ASN A 190 8.31 9.25 7.97
C ASN A 190 8.67 7.84 7.46
N VAL A 191 9.68 7.78 6.61
CA VAL A 191 10.26 6.50 6.20
C VAL A 191 11.12 5.94 7.35
N GLY A 192 10.90 4.68 7.68
CA GLY A 192 11.69 3.99 8.72
C GLY A 192 10.82 3.25 9.73
N SER A 193 11.42 2.87 10.84
CA SER A 193 10.73 2.14 11.91
C SER A 193 10.00 3.10 12.84
N PHE A 194 8.70 3.07 12.81
CA PHE A 194 7.81 3.76 13.76
C PHE A 194 6.56 2.89 14.00
N VAL A 195 5.81 3.20 15.04
CA VAL A 195 4.52 2.54 15.33
C VAL A 195 3.41 3.46 14.81
N PRO A 196 2.70 3.07 13.74
CA PRO A 196 1.60 3.90 13.23
C PRO A 196 0.44 3.96 14.23
N GLU A 197 -0.26 5.09 14.22
CA GLU A 197 -1.50 5.22 14.97
C GLU A 197 -2.61 4.40 14.32
N GLN A 198 -3.57 3.97 15.14
CA GLN A 198 -4.75 3.26 14.66
C GLN A 198 -5.81 4.27 14.21
N ILE A 199 -6.34 4.08 13.00
CA ILE A 199 -7.52 4.81 12.51
C ILE A 199 -8.81 4.01 12.82
N LEU A 200 -9.87 4.71 13.20
CA LEU A 200 -11.19 4.10 13.36
C LEU A 200 -11.82 3.79 12.00
N ARG A 201 -12.63 2.74 11.95
CA ARG A 201 -13.27 2.29 10.69
C ARG A 201 -14.06 3.42 10.00
N ALA A 202 -14.81 4.22 10.76
CA ALA A 202 -15.59 5.32 10.19
C ALA A 202 -14.70 6.43 9.60
N ASP A 203 -13.58 6.74 10.26
CA ASP A 203 -12.62 7.74 9.76
C ASP A 203 -11.87 7.20 8.54
N LEU A 204 -11.57 5.91 8.50
CA LEU A 204 -10.98 5.25 7.35
C LEU A 204 -11.94 5.24 6.15
N PHE A 205 -13.25 5.03 6.40
CA PHE A 205 -14.26 5.18 5.35
C PHE A 205 -14.23 6.58 4.74
N ASN A 206 -14.22 7.62 5.56
CA ASN A 206 -14.16 9.01 5.10
C ASN A 206 -12.86 9.31 4.32
N TYR A 207 -11.74 8.78 4.78
CA TYR A 207 -10.46 8.91 4.06
C TYR A 207 -10.52 8.25 2.68
N VAL A 208 -10.97 7.01 2.60
CA VAL A 208 -11.08 6.26 1.34
C VAL A 208 -12.06 6.95 0.38
N GLU A 209 -13.20 7.41 0.89
CA GLU A 209 -14.19 8.17 0.10
C GLU A 209 -13.55 9.43 -0.49
N THR A 210 -12.87 10.22 0.33
CA THR A 210 -12.22 11.47 -0.10
C THR A 210 -11.16 11.19 -1.18
N GLU A 211 -10.27 10.23 -0.95
CA GLU A 211 -9.24 9.83 -1.93
C GLU A 211 -9.87 9.44 -3.27
N LEU A 212 -10.90 8.60 -3.25
CA LEU A 212 -11.55 8.12 -4.46
C LEU A 212 -12.26 9.24 -5.23
N LEU A 213 -12.97 10.13 -4.52
CA LEU A 213 -13.65 11.29 -5.16
C LEU A 213 -12.66 12.27 -5.78
N GLU A 214 -11.51 12.49 -5.14
CA GLU A 214 -10.45 13.36 -5.69
C GLU A 214 -9.84 12.79 -6.96
N ILE A 215 -9.59 11.48 -7.02
CA ILE A 215 -8.90 10.87 -8.16
C ILE A 215 -9.85 10.46 -9.29
N GLU A 216 -11.16 10.34 -9.06
CA GLU A 216 -12.13 9.95 -10.11
C GLU A 216 -11.93 10.76 -11.40
N PRO A 217 -11.93 12.10 -11.38
CA PRO A 217 -11.77 12.90 -12.61
C PRO A 217 -10.35 12.90 -13.18
N LEU A 218 -9.36 12.41 -12.43
CA LEU A 218 -7.95 12.44 -12.79
C LEU A 218 -7.47 11.13 -13.43
N LEU A 219 -8.29 10.08 -13.40
CA LEU A 219 -7.99 8.81 -14.05
C LEU A 219 -8.52 8.79 -15.49
N MET A 220 -8.01 7.84 -16.27
CA MET A 220 -8.40 7.68 -17.66
C MET A 220 -9.87 7.30 -17.81
N ASP A 221 -10.49 7.82 -18.84
CA ASP A 221 -11.81 7.37 -19.29
C ASP A 221 -11.77 5.86 -19.61
N PRO A 222 -12.78 5.08 -19.19
CA PRO A 222 -12.81 3.64 -19.41
C PRO A 222 -12.63 3.23 -20.88
N ALA A 223 -13.15 4.02 -21.83
CA ALA A 223 -13.07 3.72 -23.25
C ALA A 223 -11.63 3.86 -23.82
N SER A 224 -10.79 4.66 -23.19
CA SER A 224 -9.41 4.92 -23.61
C SER A 224 -8.35 4.26 -22.69
N CYS A 225 -8.77 3.68 -21.57
CA CYS A 225 -7.86 3.09 -20.60
C CYS A 225 -7.29 1.76 -21.12
N PRO A 226 -5.96 1.57 -21.13
CA PRO A 226 -5.36 0.27 -21.47
C PRO A 226 -5.86 -0.84 -20.53
N TYR A 227 -6.03 -2.04 -21.13
CA TYR A 227 -6.45 -3.21 -20.37
C TYR A 227 -5.53 -3.47 -19.14
N GLY A 228 -6.14 -3.74 -17.99
CA GLY A 228 -5.44 -4.05 -16.74
C GLY A 228 -5.01 -2.84 -15.92
N ARG A 229 -5.31 -1.61 -16.35
CA ARG A 229 -5.06 -0.39 -15.58
C ARG A 229 -6.36 0.15 -14.96
N ALA A 230 -6.23 0.91 -13.86
CA ALA A 230 -7.37 1.53 -13.21
C ALA A 230 -7.89 2.72 -14.03
N SER A 231 -9.20 2.73 -14.25
CA SER A 231 -9.93 3.81 -14.93
C SER A 231 -10.92 4.48 -13.97
N GLN A 232 -11.62 5.50 -14.44
CA GLN A 232 -12.72 6.13 -13.71
C GLN A 232 -13.78 5.11 -13.29
N ALA A 233 -14.10 4.11 -14.13
CA ALA A 233 -15.06 3.07 -13.78
C ALA A 233 -14.59 2.19 -12.60
N ALA A 234 -13.30 1.96 -12.45
CA ALA A 234 -12.76 1.22 -11.30
C ALA A 234 -12.98 1.99 -9.99
N VAL A 235 -12.78 3.30 -10.01
CA VAL A 235 -13.08 4.19 -8.86
C VAL A 235 -14.57 4.22 -8.56
N GLN A 236 -15.41 4.39 -9.57
CA GLN A 236 -16.87 4.43 -9.46
C GLN A 236 -17.41 3.13 -8.86
N PHE A 237 -16.89 1.99 -9.30
CA PHE A 237 -17.24 0.68 -8.75
C PHE A 237 -16.84 0.55 -7.27
N LEU A 238 -15.65 0.99 -6.90
CA LEU A 238 -15.19 0.91 -5.51
C LEU A 238 -16.00 1.85 -4.60
N LEU A 239 -16.34 3.05 -5.07
CA LEU A 239 -17.24 3.97 -4.37
C LEU A 239 -18.64 3.35 -4.18
N ALA A 240 -19.23 2.77 -5.24
CA ALA A 240 -20.53 2.09 -5.15
C ALA A 240 -20.51 0.97 -4.11
N LYS A 241 -19.45 0.12 -4.12
CA LYS A 241 -19.28 -0.96 -3.14
C LYS A 241 -19.14 -0.41 -1.70
N ASN A 242 -18.36 0.64 -1.50
CA ASN A 242 -18.18 1.25 -0.18
C ASN A 242 -19.48 1.90 0.31
N TYR A 243 -20.24 2.59 -0.54
CA TYR A 243 -21.52 3.18 -0.18
C TYR A 243 -22.60 2.14 0.14
N LEU A 244 -22.59 1.00 -0.57
CA LEU A 244 -23.50 -0.11 -0.27
C LEU A 244 -23.30 -0.62 1.17
N ASN A 245 -22.07 -0.61 1.65
CA ASN A 245 -21.69 -1.11 2.97
C ASN A 245 -21.46 0.01 4.02
N ALA A 246 -21.76 1.26 3.71
CA ALA A 246 -21.46 2.42 4.56
C ALA A 246 -22.18 2.37 5.92
N GLU A 247 -23.33 1.73 6.01
CA GLU A 247 -24.05 1.53 7.28
C GLU A 247 -23.22 0.66 8.24
N VAL A 248 -22.54 -0.36 7.73
CA VAL A 248 -21.63 -1.23 8.51
C VAL A 248 -20.32 -0.52 8.82
N TYR A 249 -19.76 0.26 7.87
CA TYR A 249 -18.44 0.86 8.03
C TYR A 249 -18.46 2.14 8.87
N ALA A 250 -19.47 2.98 8.66
CA ALA A 250 -19.54 4.33 9.24
C ALA A 250 -20.87 4.63 9.95
N GLY A 251 -21.79 3.68 10.04
CA GLY A 251 -23.12 3.91 10.63
C GLY A 251 -24.01 4.85 9.82
N ALA A 252 -23.69 5.07 8.54
CA ALA A 252 -24.36 6.05 7.67
C ALA A 252 -25.07 5.36 6.50
N ASN A 253 -26.33 5.70 6.27
CA ASN A 253 -27.06 5.23 5.09
C ASN A 253 -26.61 6.02 3.86
N ARG A 254 -25.97 5.34 2.89
CA ARG A 254 -25.44 5.91 1.65
C ARG A 254 -25.95 5.18 0.39
N TYR A 255 -27.12 4.52 0.45
CA TYR A 255 -27.68 3.77 -0.69
C TYR A 255 -27.98 4.66 -1.89
N SER A 256 -28.38 5.93 -1.68
CA SER A 256 -28.58 6.89 -2.78
C SER A 256 -27.28 7.14 -3.55
N ASP A 257 -26.17 7.30 -2.83
CA ASP A 257 -24.85 7.52 -3.45
C ASP A 257 -24.40 6.27 -4.18
N CYS A 258 -24.62 5.08 -3.60
CA CYS A 258 -24.37 3.81 -4.28
C CYS A 258 -25.11 3.75 -5.62
N GLN A 259 -26.40 4.09 -5.63
CA GLN A 259 -27.22 4.10 -6.86
C GLN A 259 -26.64 5.07 -7.91
N VAL A 260 -26.24 6.28 -7.50
CA VAL A 260 -25.64 7.27 -8.41
C VAL A 260 -24.37 6.72 -9.07
N PHE A 261 -23.49 6.09 -8.29
CA PHE A 261 -22.24 5.54 -8.84
C PHE A 261 -22.47 4.27 -9.68
N CYS A 262 -23.46 3.44 -9.36
CA CYS A 262 -23.86 2.32 -10.23
C CYS A 262 -24.39 2.78 -11.59
N GLN A 263 -24.99 3.97 -11.67
CA GLN A 263 -25.49 4.52 -12.94
C GLN A 263 -24.38 5.14 -13.81
N LYS A 264 -23.22 5.45 -13.23
CA LYS A 264 -22.07 5.99 -13.98
C LYS A 264 -21.27 4.89 -14.70
N ILE A 265 -21.32 3.66 -14.20
CA ILE A 265 -20.60 2.48 -14.74
C ILE A 265 -21.38 1.90 -15.93
#